data_c5b6be94de6b906225891cb2e72edf3a
#
_entry.id   c5b6be94de6b906225891cb2e72edf3a
#
_cell.length_a   1.000
_cell.length_b   1.000
_cell.length_c   1.000
_cell.angle_alpha   90.00
_cell.angle_beta   90.00
_cell.angle_gamma   90.00
#
_symmetry.space_group_name_H-M   'P 1'
#
loop_
_entity.id
_entity.type
_entity.pdbx_description
1 polymer ?
#
loop_
_entity_poly.entity_id
_entity_poly.type
_entity_poly.pdbx_seq_one_letter_code
_entity_poly.pdbx_strand_id
1 'polypeptide(L)'
;MEAEEERERYQLRSEKVRSIIGQVPPLLTRYGITMLAVAVAALLLAARLIPYRQVYRGEAIVYEVPLCDEDSVTLRLRVRLDGTPADPGAISGIILSDPSGMAVGTDVRVSAHRDTLGYRTVLARFACPEVRPMAATTLPCTLTTDAGPYLYYLFRM
;
A
#
# COMPACT_ATOMS: atom_id res chain seq x y z
N MET A 1 -73.23 -0.09 -14.72
CA MET A 1 -72.49 -0.70 -15.83
C MET A 1 -71.10 -0.08 -16.00
N GLU A 2 -70.97 1.26 -16.11
CA GLU A 2 -69.63 1.88 -16.26
C GLU A 2 -68.63 1.65 -15.09
N ALA A 3 -69.12 1.60 -13.85
CA ALA A 3 -68.28 1.41 -12.67
C ALA A 3 -67.71 -0.04 -12.54
N GLU A 4 -68.38 -1.01 -13.17
CA GLU A 4 -67.88 -2.40 -13.19
C GLU A 4 -66.84 -2.61 -14.27
N GLU A 5 -66.97 -1.99 -15.45
CA GLU A 5 -65.96 -1.99 -16.51
C GLU A 5 -64.65 -1.27 -16.10
N GLU A 6 -64.76 -0.19 -15.34
CA GLU A 6 -63.56 0.46 -14.80
C GLU A 6 -62.82 -0.44 -13.79
N ARG A 7 -63.53 -1.13 -12.90
CA ARG A 7 -62.91 -2.08 -11.93
C ARG A 7 -62.24 -3.25 -12.59
N GLU A 8 -62.81 -3.81 -13.66
CA GLU A 8 -62.16 -4.89 -14.44
C GLU A 8 -60.92 -4.37 -15.16
N ARG A 9 -60.90 -3.17 -15.71
CA ARG A 9 -59.68 -2.58 -16.31
C ARG A 9 -58.55 -2.35 -15.32
N TYR A 10 -58.89 -1.93 -14.10
CA TYR A 10 -57.87 -1.76 -13.05
C TYR A 10 -57.34 -3.13 -12.53
N GLN A 11 -58.20 -4.14 -12.43
CA GLN A 11 -57.77 -5.49 -12.05
C GLN A 11 -56.86 -6.13 -13.08
N LEU A 12 -57.20 -6.06 -14.37
CA LEU A 12 -56.39 -6.54 -15.46
C LEU A 12 -55.01 -5.87 -15.55
N ARG A 13 -54.96 -4.55 -15.26
CA ARG A 13 -53.68 -3.85 -15.17
C ARG A 13 -52.86 -4.29 -13.98
N SER A 14 -53.49 -4.52 -12.84
CA SER A 14 -52.75 -4.95 -11.64
C SER A 14 -52.20 -6.36 -11.74
N GLU A 15 -52.88 -7.30 -12.41
CA GLU A 15 -52.37 -8.66 -12.66
C GLU A 15 -51.22 -8.68 -13.65
N LYS A 16 -51.33 -7.88 -14.74
CA LYS A 16 -50.25 -7.78 -15.74
C LYS A 16 -49.01 -7.11 -15.17
N VAL A 17 -49.15 -6.13 -14.30
CA VAL A 17 -48.02 -5.48 -13.60
C VAL A 17 -47.43 -6.43 -12.53
N ARG A 18 -48.26 -7.17 -11.83
CA ARG A 18 -47.81 -8.19 -10.86
C ARG A 18 -47.04 -9.32 -11.53
N SER A 19 -47.45 -9.77 -12.72
CA SER A 19 -46.73 -10.82 -13.47
C SER A 19 -45.38 -10.31 -14.00
N ILE A 20 -45.24 -9.03 -14.28
CA ILE A 20 -43.95 -8.45 -14.75
C ILE A 20 -43.00 -8.24 -13.58
N ILE A 21 -43.51 -7.79 -12.42
CA ILE A 21 -42.67 -7.54 -11.23
C ILE A 21 -42.34 -8.83 -10.47
N GLY A 22 -43.19 -9.86 -10.56
CA GLY A 22 -43.02 -11.15 -9.85
C GLY A 22 -42.12 -12.16 -10.53
N GLN A 23 -41.73 -11.92 -11.78
CA GLN A 23 -40.88 -12.84 -12.55
C GLN A 23 -39.45 -12.29 -12.66
N VAL A 24 -38.78 -12.09 -11.52
CA VAL A 24 -37.32 -12.17 -11.55
C VAL A 24 -36.99 -13.63 -11.86
N PRO A 25 -36.43 -13.95 -13.04
CA PRO A 25 -36.17 -15.35 -13.40
C PRO A 25 -35.34 -15.98 -12.28
N PRO A 26 -35.75 -17.11 -11.70
CA PRO A 26 -34.99 -17.76 -10.64
C PRO A 26 -33.58 -18.14 -11.07
N LEU A 27 -33.34 -18.22 -12.38
CA LEU A 27 -32.05 -18.34 -13.00
C LEU A 27 -31.18 -17.08 -12.78
N LEU A 28 -31.74 -15.88 -12.88
CA LEU A 28 -30.96 -14.63 -12.73
C LEU A 28 -30.49 -14.43 -11.27
N THR A 29 -31.32 -14.72 -10.29
CA THR A 29 -30.95 -14.69 -8.87
C THR A 29 -29.93 -15.77 -8.52
N ARG A 30 -30.09 -16.97 -9.04
CA ARG A 30 -29.18 -18.10 -8.78
C ARG A 30 -27.82 -17.92 -9.45
N TYR A 31 -27.77 -17.49 -10.71
CA TYR A 31 -26.53 -17.25 -11.42
C TYR A 31 -25.91 -15.88 -11.08
N GLY A 32 -26.71 -14.87 -10.74
CA GLY A 32 -26.21 -13.56 -10.31
C GLY A 32 -25.38 -13.64 -9.03
N ILE A 33 -25.86 -14.41 -8.03
CA ILE A 33 -25.13 -14.61 -6.78
C ILE A 33 -23.84 -15.39 -7.00
N THR A 34 -23.88 -16.45 -7.81
CA THR A 34 -22.67 -17.23 -8.12
C THR A 34 -21.64 -16.43 -8.94
N MET A 35 -22.09 -15.67 -9.95
CA MET A 35 -21.19 -14.76 -10.69
C MET A 35 -20.57 -13.69 -9.79
N LEU A 36 -21.36 -13.10 -8.90
CA LEU A 36 -20.84 -12.14 -7.93
C LEU A 36 -19.80 -12.78 -7.01
N ALA A 37 -20.08 -13.97 -6.48
CA ALA A 37 -19.14 -14.70 -5.63
C ALA A 37 -17.83 -15.04 -6.36
N VAL A 38 -17.92 -15.49 -7.62
CA VAL A 38 -16.75 -15.77 -8.46
C VAL A 38 -15.97 -14.49 -8.75
N ALA A 39 -16.64 -13.36 -9.05
CA ALA A 39 -15.99 -12.08 -9.29
C ALA A 39 -15.25 -11.59 -8.03
N VAL A 40 -15.87 -11.67 -6.85
CA VAL A 40 -15.23 -11.30 -5.58
C VAL A 40 -14.05 -12.22 -5.28
N ALA A 41 -14.18 -13.53 -5.48
CA ALA A 41 -13.08 -14.47 -5.29
C ALA A 41 -11.91 -14.19 -6.23
N ALA A 42 -12.18 -13.90 -7.51
CA ALA A 42 -11.17 -13.53 -8.49
C ALA A 42 -10.45 -12.22 -8.11
N LEU A 43 -11.20 -11.23 -7.60
CA LEU A 43 -10.66 -9.95 -7.17
C LEU A 43 -9.77 -10.10 -5.92
N LEU A 44 -10.16 -10.94 -4.96
CA LEU A 44 -9.34 -11.26 -3.79
C LEU A 44 -8.07 -12.03 -4.18
N LEU A 45 -8.17 -12.95 -5.14
CA LEU A 45 -7.01 -13.67 -5.66
C LEU A 45 -6.04 -12.72 -6.38
N ALA A 46 -6.56 -11.83 -7.23
CA ALA A 46 -5.76 -10.81 -7.89
C ALA A 46 -5.07 -9.88 -6.88
N ALA A 47 -5.78 -9.42 -5.85
CA ALA A 47 -5.22 -8.59 -4.79
C ALA A 47 -4.11 -9.31 -4.00
N ARG A 48 -4.16 -10.63 -3.88
CA ARG A 48 -3.12 -11.43 -3.25
C ARG A 48 -1.87 -11.56 -4.13
N LEU A 49 -2.04 -11.56 -5.45
CA LEU A 49 -0.94 -11.71 -6.41
C LEU A 49 -0.21 -10.39 -6.69
N ILE A 50 -0.83 -9.23 -6.41
CA ILE A 50 -0.21 -7.94 -6.63
C ILE A 50 0.83 -7.69 -5.54
N PRO A 51 2.14 -7.63 -5.87
CA PRO A 51 3.17 -7.24 -4.92
C PRO A 51 3.05 -5.75 -4.62
N TYR A 52 2.87 -5.40 -3.36
CA TYR A 52 2.79 -4.01 -2.92
C TYR A 52 3.97 -3.66 -2.05
N ARG A 53 4.61 -2.52 -2.34
CA ARG A 53 5.70 -1.95 -1.55
C ARG A 53 5.24 -0.66 -0.92
N GLN A 54 5.41 -0.53 0.37
CA GLN A 54 5.17 0.73 1.05
C GLN A 54 6.41 1.62 0.94
N VAL A 55 6.16 2.90 0.74
CA VAL A 55 7.19 3.92 0.60
C VAL A 55 6.99 4.97 1.68
N TYR A 56 8.00 5.16 2.52
CA TYR A 56 8.01 6.17 3.56
C TYR A 56 9.01 7.25 3.19
N ARG A 57 8.56 8.50 3.20
CA ARG A 57 9.41 9.66 2.95
C ARG A 57 9.82 10.28 4.26
N GLY A 58 10.97 10.97 4.25
CA GLY A 58 11.46 11.67 5.41
C GLY A 58 12.80 12.34 5.13
N GLU A 59 13.47 12.72 6.21
CA GLU A 59 14.78 13.37 6.19
C GLU A 59 15.79 12.48 6.91
N ALA A 60 16.95 12.33 6.33
CA ALA A 60 18.08 11.60 6.89
C ALA A 60 19.24 12.57 7.17
N ILE A 61 19.83 12.44 8.36
CA ILE A 61 21.05 13.16 8.74
C ILE A 61 22.20 12.16 8.63
N VAL A 62 23.15 12.48 7.76
CA VAL A 62 24.40 11.75 7.57
C VAL A 62 25.47 12.49 8.37
N TYR A 63 25.97 11.91 9.48
CA TYR A 63 27.00 12.58 10.30
C TYR A 63 28.40 12.41 9.73
N GLU A 64 28.82 11.18 9.59
CA GLU A 64 30.15 10.85 9.12
C GLU A 64 30.08 9.66 8.16
N VAL A 65 30.86 9.73 7.10
CA VAL A 65 31.14 8.61 6.24
C VAL A 65 32.52 8.08 6.62
N PRO A 66 32.62 6.87 7.19
CA PRO A 66 33.93 6.29 7.54
C PRO A 66 34.81 6.14 6.31
N LEU A 67 36.12 6.07 6.54
CA LEU A 67 37.07 5.78 5.46
C LEU A 67 36.68 4.44 4.84
N CYS A 68 36.51 4.45 3.54
CA CYS A 68 36.13 3.27 2.80
C CYS A 68 37.37 2.45 2.50
N ASP A 69 37.51 1.32 3.17
CA ASP A 69 38.53 0.29 2.83
C ASP A 69 38.01 -0.69 1.77
N GLU A 70 36.69 -0.74 1.57
CA GLU A 70 35.98 -1.62 0.63
C GLU A 70 35.04 -0.79 -0.26
N ASP A 71 34.49 -1.43 -1.30
CA ASP A 71 33.52 -0.82 -2.23
C ASP A 71 32.21 -0.42 -1.55
N SER A 72 31.94 -0.92 -0.34
CA SER A 72 30.72 -0.64 0.42
C SER A 72 31.00 -0.22 1.85
N VAL A 73 30.14 0.63 2.39
CA VAL A 73 30.23 1.15 3.76
C VAL A 73 28.88 1.03 4.46
N THR A 74 28.91 0.62 5.74
CA THR A 74 27.72 0.63 6.58
C THR A 74 27.64 1.96 7.32
N LEU A 75 26.59 2.75 7.05
CA LEU A 75 26.35 4.03 7.68
C LEU A 75 25.31 3.96 8.78
N ARG A 76 25.55 4.75 9.81
CA ARG A 76 24.56 5.03 10.85
C ARG A 76 23.92 6.39 10.57
N LEU A 77 22.65 6.37 10.22
CA LEU A 77 21.85 7.54 9.88
C LEU A 77 20.85 7.85 10.99
N ARG A 78 20.53 9.11 11.17
CA ARG A 78 19.34 9.51 11.93
C ARG A 78 18.27 9.94 10.94
N VAL A 79 17.14 9.23 10.96
CA VAL A 79 16.06 9.43 10.01
C VAL A 79 14.80 9.87 10.72
N ARG A 80 14.21 10.96 10.27
CA ARG A 80 12.88 11.42 10.66
C ARG A 80 11.92 11.14 9.53
N LEU A 81 10.94 10.29 9.80
CA LEU A 81 9.92 9.91 8.82
C LEU A 81 8.66 10.74 9.00
N ASP A 82 8.01 11.11 7.91
CA ASP A 82 6.71 11.82 7.89
C ASP A 82 5.57 10.94 8.41
N GLY A 83 5.76 9.61 8.43
CA GLY A 83 4.81 8.62 8.94
C GLY A 83 5.47 7.61 9.88
N THR A 84 4.64 6.84 10.59
CA THR A 84 5.14 5.72 11.39
C THR A 84 5.05 4.44 10.57
N PRO A 85 6.17 3.79 10.25
CA PRO A 85 6.13 2.49 9.62
C PRO A 85 5.43 1.48 10.55
N ALA A 86 4.48 0.74 9.98
CA ALA A 86 3.73 -0.28 10.72
C ALA A 86 4.66 -1.42 11.21
N ASP A 87 5.69 -1.71 10.45
CA ASP A 87 6.71 -2.70 10.76
C ASP A 87 8.10 -2.17 10.37
N PRO A 88 8.89 -1.69 11.33
CA PRO A 88 10.25 -1.23 11.06
C PRO A 88 11.18 -2.33 10.52
N GLY A 89 10.89 -3.60 10.84
CA GLY A 89 11.68 -4.75 10.39
C GLY A 89 11.43 -5.14 8.94
N ALA A 90 10.32 -4.68 8.35
CA ALA A 90 10.00 -4.94 6.94
C ALA A 90 10.69 -3.96 5.97
N ILE A 91 11.43 -2.97 6.47
CA ILE A 91 12.13 -2.01 5.62
C ILE A 91 13.41 -2.66 5.11
N SER A 92 13.54 -2.77 3.79
CA SER A 92 14.66 -3.44 3.12
C SER A 92 15.56 -2.49 2.34
N GLY A 93 15.06 -1.31 1.97
CA GLY A 93 15.82 -0.35 1.17
C GLY A 93 15.69 1.08 1.67
N ILE A 94 16.73 1.86 1.46
CA ILE A 94 16.75 3.31 1.69
C ILE A 94 17.39 3.99 0.47
N ILE A 95 16.80 5.09 0.04
CA ILE A 95 17.34 5.95 -1.01
C ILE A 95 17.58 7.32 -0.39
N LEU A 96 18.80 7.79 -0.47
CA LEU A 96 19.18 9.17 -0.14
C LEU A 96 19.25 9.95 -1.44
N SER A 97 18.62 11.12 -1.48
CA SER A 97 18.60 11.98 -2.65
C SER A 97 19.36 13.28 -2.35
N ASP A 98 20.35 13.60 -3.14
CA ASP A 98 21.13 14.83 -3.08
C ASP A 98 21.07 15.50 -4.46
N PRO A 99 21.20 16.84 -4.58
CA PRO A 99 21.30 17.51 -5.87
C PRO A 99 22.41 16.96 -6.77
N SER A 100 23.47 16.37 -6.19
CA SER A 100 24.59 15.76 -6.90
C SER A 100 24.35 14.32 -7.35
N GLY A 101 23.33 13.62 -6.80
CA GLY A 101 23.05 12.24 -7.12
C GLY A 101 22.14 11.54 -6.12
N MET A 102 21.98 10.23 -6.33
CA MET A 102 21.22 9.35 -5.44
C MET A 102 22.12 8.23 -4.94
N ALA A 103 22.03 7.94 -3.63
CA ALA A 103 22.68 6.79 -3.02
C ALA A 103 21.62 5.76 -2.60
N VAL A 104 21.80 4.52 -3.01
CA VAL A 104 20.91 3.40 -2.70
C VAL A 104 21.52 2.55 -1.62
N GLY A 105 20.85 2.50 -0.46
CA GLY A 105 21.24 1.66 0.66
C GLY A 105 20.48 0.35 0.71
N THR A 106 21.20 -0.72 0.99
CA THR A 106 20.70 -2.07 1.18
C THR A 106 20.95 -2.54 2.61
N ASP A 107 20.46 -3.71 2.99
CA ASP A 107 20.59 -4.27 4.37
C ASP A 107 20.18 -3.24 5.45
N VAL A 108 18.99 -2.69 5.28
CA VAL A 108 18.50 -1.61 6.13
C VAL A 108 17.94 -2.16 7.44
N ARG A 109 18.44 -1.64 8.55
CA ARG A 109 17.95 -1.96 9.89
C ARG A 109 17.48 -0.69 10.58
N VAL A 110 16.21 -0.61 10.86
CA VAL A 110 15.59 0.54 11.49
C VAL A 110 15.35 0.24 12.97
N SER A 111 15.86 1.10 13.85
CA SER A 111 15.58 0.99 15.29
C SER A 111 14.10 1.24 15.58
N ALA A 112 13.50 0.40 16.43
CA ALA A 112 12.14 0.62 16.92
C ALA A 112 12.04 1.87 17.81
N HIS A 113 13.12 2.23 18.47
CA HIS A 113 13.17 3.37 19.39
C HIS A 113 13.25 4.71 18.64
N ARG A 114 12.42 5.68 19.07
CA ARG A 114 12.50 7.08 18.63
C ARG A 114 13.15 7.89 19.71
N ASP A 115 13.98 8.85 19.32
CA ASP A 115 14.47 9.85 20.26
C ASP A 115 13.40 10.93 20.56
N THR A 116 13.72 11.84 21.46
CA THR A 116 12.84 12.95 21.87
C THR A 116 12.48 13.91 20.73
N LEU A 117 13.29 13.94 19.66
CA LEU A 117 13.10 14.77 18.48
C LEU A 117 12.37 14.02 17.34
N GLY A 118 11.98 12.76 17.57
CA GLY A 118 11.26 11.95 16.61
C GLY A 118 12.15 11.22 15.59
N TYR A 119 13.47 11.29 15.73
CA TYR A 119 14.40 10.57 14.86
C TYR A 119 14.53 9.11 15.28
N ARG A 120 14.77 8.25 14.29
CA ARG A 120 15.14 6.84 14.47
C ARG A 120 16.54 6.60 13.94
N THR A 121 17.27 5.70 14.59
CA THR A 121 18.56 5.25 14.07
C THR A 121 18.32 4.21 12.99
N VAL A 122 18.94 4.42 11.85
CA VAL A 122 18.93 3.51 10.70
C VAL A 122 20.35 3.11 10.38
N LEU A 123 20.61 1.83 10.28
CA LEU A 123 21.85 1.27 9.74
C LEU A 123 21.57 0.78 8.34
N ALA A 124 22.37 1.18 7.39
CA ALA A 124 22.23 0.75 6.00
C ALA A 124 23.60 0.67 5.32
N ARG A 125 23.73 -0.25 4.37
CA ARG A 125 24.94 -0.44 3.57
C ARG A 125 24.79 0.30 2.25
N PHE A 126 25.78 1.11 1.92
CA PHE A 126 25.81 1.91 0.69
C PHE A 126 27.09 1.63 -0.10
N ALA A 127 27.05 1.92 -1.40
CA ALA A 127 28.25 2.01 -2.23
C ALA A 127 29.05 3.26 -1.82
N CYS A 128 30.36 3.07 -1.59
CA CYS A 128 31.21 4.12 -1.07
C CYS A 128 31.27 5.41 -1.92
N PRO A 129 31.41 5.33 -3.26
CA PRO A 129 31.51 6.51 -4.10
C PRO A 129 30.23 7.35 -4.09
N GLU A 130 29.06 6.73 -3.86
CA GLU A 130 27.76 7.43 -3.88
C GLU A 130 27.54 8.26 -2.62
N VAL A 131 28.03 7.83 -1.48
CA VAL A 131 27.71 8.43 -0.16
C VAL A 131 28.77 9.43 0.30
N ARG A 132 30.00 9.30 -0.20
CA ARG A 132 31.10 10.18 0.21
C ARG A 132 30.82 11.68 0.07
N PRO A 133 30.19 12.16 -1.02
CA PRO A 133 29.84 13.56 -1.15
C PRO A 133 28.71 14.02 -0.20
N MET A 134 27.97 13.08 0.39
CA MET A 134 26.78 13.36 1.24
C MET A 134 27.11 13.50 2.73
N ALA A 135 28.38 13.45 3.11
CA ALA A 135 28.81 13.56 4.49
C ALA A 135 28.40 14.92 5.12
N ALA A 136 27.99 14.87 6.40
CA ALA A 136 27.60 16.03 7.21
C ALA A 136 26.41 16.83 6.64
N THR A 137 25.53 16.19 5.88
CA THR A 137 24.35 16.84 5.28
C THR A 137 23.03 16.23 5.79
N THR A 138 21.98 17.05 5.68
CA THR A 138 20.60 16.57 5.87
C THR A 138 19.96 16.42 4.50
N LEU A 139 19.51 15.22 4.19
CA LEU A 139 19.06 14.84 2.86
C LEU A 139 17.64 14.28 2.91
N PRO A 140 16.82 14.53 1.89
CA PRO A 140 15.58 13.79 1.72
C PRO A 140 15.88 12.31 1.52
N CYS A 141 15.13 11.47 2.25
CA CYS A 141 15.28 10.04 2.17
C CYS A 141 13.95 9.36 1.88
N THR A 142 14.05 8.22 1.23
CA THR A 142 12.90 7.36 0.93
C THR A 142 13.23 5.95 1.40
N LEU A 143 12.42 5.42 2.32
CA LEU A 143 12.53 4.04 2.78
C LEU A 143 11.49 3.19 2.06
N THR A 144 11.89 2.00 1.62
CA THR A 144 11.02 1.05 0.94
C THR A 144 10.94 -0.25 1.72
N THR A 145 9.74 -0.82 1.80
CA THR A 145 9.54 -2.15 2.36
C THR A 145 9.74 -3.23 1.30
N ASP A 146 9.98 -4.46 1.74
CA ASP A 146 9.88 -5.62 0.87
C ASP A 146 8.49 -5.75 0.26
N ALA A 147 8.44 -6.31 -0.95
CA ALA A 147 7.18 -6.55 -1.62
C ALA A 147 6.38 -7.61 -0.86
N GLY A 148 5.26 -7.22 -0.31
CA GLY A 148 4.30 -8.11 0.34
C GLY A 148 2.97 -8.16 -0.41
N PRO A 149 2.10 -9.15 -0.13
CA PRO A 149 0.77 -9.19 -0.73
C PRO A 149 -0.06 -8.00 -0.24
N TYR A 150 -0.73 -7.33 -1.17
CA TYR A 150 -1.55 -6.14 -0.90
C TYR A 150 -2.58 -6.35 0.22
N LEU A 151 -3.20 -7.53 0.27
CA LEU A 151 -4.17 -7.92 1.30
C LEU A 151 -3.63 -7.82 2.73
N TYR A 152 -2.35 -8.12 2.95
CA TYR A 152 -1.73 -8.04 4.27
C TYR A 152 -1.76 -6.62 4.84
N TYR A 153 -1.58 -5.62 3.99
CA TYR A 153 -1.60 -4.21 4.39
C TYR A 153 -3.02 -3.67 4.59
N LEU A 154 -4.00 -4.18 3.84
CA LEU A 154 -5.40 -3.75 3.94
C LEU A 154 -6.04 -4.13 5.28
N PHE A 155 -5.70 -5.29 5.83
CA PHE A 155 -6.28 -5.79 7.09
C PHE A 155 -5.48 -5.39 8.34
N ARG A 156 -4.35 -4.69 8.19
CA ARG A 156 -3.51 -4.24 9.31
C ARG A 156 -3.71 -2.75 9.66
N MET A 157 -4.59 -2.05 8.94
CA MET A 157 -5.07 -0.73 9.30
C MET A 157 -6.17 -0.84 10.36
#